data_4b363daf9a74bc50fb0425af75e71060
#
_entry.id   4b363daf9a74bc50fb0425af75e71060
#
_cell.length_a   1.000
_cell.length_b   1.000
_cell.length_c   1.000
_cell.angle_alpha   90.00
_cell.angle_beta   90.00
_cell.angle_gamma   90.00
#
_symmetry.space_group_name_H-M   'P 1'
#
loop_
_entity.id
_entity.type
_entity.pdbx_description
1 polymer ?
#
loop_
_entity_poly.entity_id
_entity_poly.type
_entity_poly.pdbx_seq_one_letter_code
_entity_poly.pdbx_strand_id
1 'polypeptide(L)'
;QPLSPLEEEIFLKVRDMGKKNYARMNYFQDNIARGIENKWKCRAGARYLYVCEDGLVHYCSQQRGYPATPLEQYTVEDIRREFLTQKGCAPRCTVACVHYTSYMDFWRAPQTIPAPDGAPHDKNKLVQLQLR
;
A
#
# COMPACT_ATOMS: atom_id res chain seq x y z
N GLN A 1 4.39 -3.45 -15.68
CA GLN A 1 4.14 -3.18 -17.10
C GLN A 1 2.71 -2.68 -17.23
N PRO A 2 2.43 -1.61 -17.98
CA PRO A 2 1.06 -1.17 -18.26
C PRO A 2 0.28 -2.28 -18.98
N LEU A 3 -1.05 -2.28 -18.83
CA LEU A 3 -1.91 -3.16 -19.57
C LEU A 3 -1.88 -2.80 -21.07
N SER A 4 -2.03 -3.78 -21.93
CA SER A 4 -2.31 -3.55 -23.34
C SER A 4 -3.72 -2.96 -23.52
N PRO A 5 -4.02 -2.30 -24.64
CA PRO A 5 -5.35 -1.73 -24.87
C PRO A 5 -6.49 -2.75 -24.75
N LEU A 6 -6.29 -3.98 -25.18
CA LEU A 6 -7.27 -5.07 -25.04
C LEU A 6 -7.45 -5.48 -23.57
N GLU A 7 -6.37 -5.61 -22.83
CA GLU A 7 -6.42 -5.94 -21.40
C GLU A 7 -7.11 -4.82 -20.61
N GLU A 8 -6.84 -3.57 -20.93
CA GLU A 8 -7.52 -2.42 -20.34
C GLU A 8 -9.03 -2.47 -20.61
N GLU A 9 -9.44 -2.70 -21.86
CA GLU A 9 -10.85 -2.80 -22.24
C GLU A 9 -11.55 -3.92 -21.46
N ILE A 10 -10.96 -5.12 -21.43
CA ILE A 10 -11.51 -6.28 -20.72
C ILE A 10 -11.61 -5.98 -19.22
N PHE A 11 -10.56 -5.41 -18.63
CA PHE A 11 -10.53 -5.06 -17.22
C PHE A 11 -11.64 -4.07 -16.85
N LEU A 12 -11.83 -3.03 -17.66
CA LEU A 12 -12.87 -2.04 -17.43
C LEU A 12 -14.28 -2.63 -17.58
N LYS A 13 -14.51 -3.53 -18.54
CA LYS A 13 -15.78 -4.26 -18.67
C LYS A 13 -16.08 -5.11 -17.44
N VAL A 14 -15.13 -5.90 -16.97
CA VAL A 14 -15.29 -6.74 -15.77
C VAL A 14 -15.57 -5.88 -14.54
N ARG A 15 -14.83 -4.78 -14.40
CA ARG A 15 -15.06 -3.81 -13.32
C ARG A 15 -16.48 -3.25 -13.35
N ASP A 16 -16.98 -2.87 -14.51
CA ASP A 16 -18.30 -2.26 -14.67
C ASP A 16 -19.44 -3.25 -14.37
N MET A 17 -19.26 -4.52 -14.69
CA MET A 17 -20.18 -5.58 -14.27
C MET A 17 -20.34 -5.66 -12.76
N GLY A 18 -19.30 -5.34 -12.01
CA GLY A 18 -19.31 -5.33 -10.54
C GLY A 18 -19.85 -4.06 -9.90
N LYS A 19 -20.08 -2.97 -10.64
CA LYS A 19 -20.49 -1.66 -10.08
C LYS A 19 -21.84 -1.68 -9.38
N LYS A 20 -22.76 -2.55 -9.80
CA LYS A 20 -24.12 -2.58 -9.26
C LYS A 20 -24.23 -3.16 -7.85
N ASN A 21 -23.22 -3.85 -7.37
CA ASN A 21 -23.32 -4.69 -6.18
C ASN A 21 -22.57 -4.19 -4.93
N TYR A 22 -21.73 -3.14 -5.04
CA TYR A 22 -20.94 -2.66 -3.91
C TYR A 22 -20.68 -1.16 -3.98
N ALA A 23 -20.85 -0.46 -2.86
CA ALA A 23 -20.27 0.86 -2.64
C ALA A 23 -18.75 0.71 -2.62
N ARG A 24 -18.05 1.14 -3.67
CA ARG A 24 -16.63 0.80 -3.85
C ARG A 24 -15.75 2.03 -3.85
N MET A 25 -14.76 2.01 -2.99
CA MET A 25 -13.55 2.82 -3.16
C MET A 25 -12.57 2.08 -4.10
N ASN A 26 -12.95 1.94 -5.38
CA ASN A 26 -12.19 1.14 -6.36
C ASN A 26 -11.25 2.00 -7.23
N TYR A 27 -10.82 3.15 -6.75
CA TYR A 27 -9.90 4.01 -7.49
C TYR A 27 -8.62 3.30 -7.93
N PHE A 28 -8.15 2.35 -7.12
CA PHE A 28 -6.93 1.62 -7.45
C PHE A 28 -7.08 0.72 -8.67
N GLN A 29 -8.26 0.18 -8.92
CA GLN A 29 -8.52 -0.64 -10.11
C GLN A 29 -8.50 0.20 -11.37
N ASP A 30 -9.10 1.38 -11.32
CA ASP A 30 -9.07 2.34 -12.42
C ASP A 30 -7.65 2.84 -12.69
N ASN A 31 -6.90 3.09 -11.63
CA ASN A 31 -5.50 3.52 -11.73
C ASN A 31 -4.64 2.42 -12.36
N ILE A 32 -4.82 1.15 -11.97
CA ILE A 32 -4.10 0.03 -12.57
C ILE A 32 -4.40 -0.06 -14.07
N ALA A 33 -5.68 -0.03 -14.46
CA ALA A 33 -6.10 -0.12 -15.85
C ALA A 33 -5.48 0.98 -16.72
N ARG A 34 -5.44 2.21 -16.20
CA ARG A 34 -4.93 3.38 -16.91
C ARG A 34 -3.44 3.62 -16.73
N GLY A 35 -2.73 2.75 -16.05
CA GLY A 35 -1.31 2.93 -15.75
C GLY A 35 -1.00 4.11 -14.81
N ILE A 36 -2.01 4.60 -14.07
CA ILE A 36 -1.86 5.71 -13.13
C ILE A 36 -1.32 5.17 -11.81
N GLU A 37 -0.23 5.75 -11.34
CA GLU A 37 0.39 5.34 -10.08
C GLU A 37 -0.39 5.83 -8.85
N ASN A 38 -0.43 4.97 -7.83
CA ASN A 38 -0.98 5.34 -6.53
C ASN A 38 -0.08 6.40 -5.87
N LYS A 39 -0.71 7.42 -5.29
CA LYS A 39 -0.01 8.53 -4.60
C LYS A 39 0.10 8.33 -3.09
N TRP A 40 -0.51 7.30 -2.55
CA TRP A 40 -0.46 6.99 -1.12
C TRP A 40 0.79 6.18 -0.74
N LYS A 41 1.24 6.36 0.49
CA LYS A 41 2.32 5.58 1.07
C LYS A 41 1.79 4.26 1.61
N CYS A 42 2.41 3.14 1.24
CA CYS A 42 2.03 1.81 1.73
C CYS A 42 2.13 1.72 3.25
N ARG A 43 1.04 1.27 3.89
CA ARG A 43 0.95 1.09 5.35
C ARG A 43 1.05 -0.38 5.79
N ALA A 44 1.47 -1.26 4.88
CA ALA A 44 1.77 -2.65 5.22
C ALA A 44 2.88 -2.74 6.26
N GLY A 45 2.72 -3.62 7.22
CA GLY A 45 3.59 -3.73 8.39
C GLY A 45 3.28 -2.71 9.51
N ALA A 46 2.39 -1.74 9.28
CA ALA A 46 2.06 -0.72 10.27
C ALA A 46 0.56 -0.63 10.58
N ARG A 47 -0.26 -0.30 9.57
CA ARG A 47 -1.73 -0.23 9.70
C ARG A 47 -2.41 -1.48 9.19
N TYR A 48 -1.69 -2.33 8.51
CA TYR A 48 -2.11 -3.61 8.00
C TYR A 48 -1.01 -4.62 8.30
N LEU A 49 -1.35 -5.66 9.04
CA LEU A 49 -0.46 -6.79 9.32
C LEU A 49 -0.99 -8.02 8.59
N TYR A 50 -0.12 -8.69 7.90
CA TYR A 50 -0.39 -9.98 7.28
C TYR A 50 0.40 -11.05 8.04
N VAL A 51 -0.32 -11.87 8.78
CA VAL A 51 0.28 -12.97 9.55
C VAL A 51 -0.11 -14.27 8.86
N CYS A 52 0.87 -15.08 8.56
CA CYS A 52 0.68 -16.39 7.93
C CYS A 52 0.55 -17.51 8.99
N GLU A 53 0.30 -18.71 8.50
CA GLU A 53 0.22 -19.93 9.28
C GLU A 53 1.52 -20.31 10.01
N ASP A 54 2.63 -19.75 9.57
CA ASP A 54 3.96 -19.86 10.21
C ASP A 54 4.14 -18.93 11.42
N GLY A 55 3.13 -18.09 11.72
CA GLY A 55 3.19 -17.11 12.81
C GLY A 55 4.09 -15.90 12.51
N LEU A 56 4.54 -15.74 11.27
CA LEU A 56 5.40 -14.63 10.87
C LEU A 56 4.58 -13.45 10.33
N VAL A 57 5.00 -12.25 10.71
CA VAL A 57 4.46 -10.99 10.16
C VAL A 57 5.12 -10.70 8.82
N HIS A 58 4.31 -10.53 7.79
CA HIS A 58 4.73 -10.11 6.47
C HIS A 58 4.07 -8.79 6.09
N TYR A 59 4.61 -8.09 5.11
CA TYR A 59 3.99 -6.86 4.63
C TYR A 59 2.60 -7.11 4.03
N CYS A 60 2.50 -8.06 3.12
CA CYS A 60 1.23 -8.44 2.50
C CYS A 60 1.38 -9.78 1.79
N SER A 61 0.30 -10.29 1.22
CA SER A 61 0.29 -11.57 0.49
C SER A 61 1.27 -11.63 -0.69
N GLN A 62 1.59 -10.48 -1.31
CA GLN A 62 2.56 -10.41 -2.42
C GLN A 62 4.01 -10.21 -1.95
N GLN A 63 4.20 -9.85 -0.69
CA GLN A 63 5.52 -9.61 -0.09
C GLN A 63 5.76 -10.56 1.10
N ARG A 64 5.38 -11.82 0.92
CA ARG A 64 5.72 -12.89 1.89
C ARG A 64 7.23 -13.02 1.98
N GLY A 65 7.73 -13.27 3.20
CA GLY A 65 9.15 -13.30 3.51
C GLY A 65 9.73 -11.97 3.98
N TYR A 66 8.96 -10.87 3.96
CA TYR A 66 9.39 -9.57 4.44
C TYR A 66 8.34 -8.94 5.35
N PRO A 67 8.68 -8.46 6.55
CA PRO A 67 9.97 -8.63 7.24
C PRO A 67 10.24 -10.05 7.75
N ALA A 68 9.24 -10.94 7.77
CA ALA A 68 9.29 -12.30 8.28
C ALA A 68 9.69 -12.37 9.77
N THR A 69 9.14 -11.46 10.57
CA THR A 69 9.37 -11.38 12.01
C THR A 69 8.29 -12.17 12.74
N PRO A 70 8.60 -13.05 13.70
CA PRO A 70 7.60 -13.69 14.54
C PRO A 70 6.64 -12.67 15.17
N LEU A 71 5.33 -12.96 15.17
CA LEU A 71 4.33 -12.01 15.68
C LEU A 71 4.61 -11.59 17.13
N GLU A 72 5.03 -12.51 17.95
CA GLU A 72 5.39 -12.28 19.36
C GLU A 72 6.60 -11.34 19.55
N GLN A 73 7.43 -11.20 18.52
CA GLN A 73 8.60 -10.33 18.50
C GLN A 73 8.35 -9.03 17.73
N TYR A 74 7.17 -8.88 17.12
CA TYR A 74 6.84 -7.70 16.34
C TYR A 74 6.39 -6.56 17.24
N THR A 75 7.28 -5.60 17.41
CA THR A 75 7.17 -4.54 18.43
C THR A 75 6.52 -3.26 17.89
N VAL A 76 6.24 -2.31 18.78
CA VAL A 76 5.79 -0.96 18.42
C VAL A 76 6.84 -0.23 17.59
N GLU A 77 8.11 -0.48 17.82
CA GLU A 77 9.22 0.07 17.05
C GLU A 77 9.20 -0.43 15.62
N ASP A 78 8.86 -1.71 15.41
CA ASP A 78 8.67 -2.26 14.06
C ASP A 78 7.50 -1.58 13.36
N ILE A 79 6.36 -1.40 14.04
CA ILE A 79 5.20 -0.68 13.51
C ILE A 79 5.57 0.75 13.09
N ARG A 80 6.31 1.47 13.93
CA ARG A 80 6.77 2.83 13.64
C ARG A 80 7.72 2.88 12.45
N ARG A 81 8.67 1.96 12.41
CA ARG A 81 9.61 1.82 11.29
C ARG A 81 8.86 1.56 9.99
N GLU A 82 7.94 0.61 9.98
CA GLU A 82 7.19 0.25 8.79
C GLU A 82 6.19 1.33 8.35
N PHE A 83 5.69 2.13 9.28
CA PHE A 83 4.89 3.30 8.96
C PHE A 83 5.69 4.34 8.15
N LEU A 84 6.97 4.45 8.43
CA LEU A 84 7.87 5.39 7.76
C LEU A 84 8.53 4.80 6.51
N THR A 85 8.64 3.47 6.42
CA THR A 85 9.29 2.79 5.30
C THR A 85 8.52 2.99 4.00
N GLN A 86 9.23 3.47 2.97
CA GLN A 86 8.69 3.53 1.63
C GLN A 86 8.87 2.20 0.92
N LYS A 87 7.77 1.66 0.41
CA LYS A 87 7.76 0.38 -0.29
C LYS A 87 7.64 0.62 -1.79
N GLY A 88 8.64 0.21 -2.55
CA GLY A 88 8.76 0.48 -3.98
C GLY A 88 7.63 -0.09 -4.85
N CYS A 89 6.87 -1.06 -4.34
CA CYS A 89 5.69 -1.61 -5.02
C CYS A 89 4.43 -0.76 -4.84
N ALA A 90 4.42 0.22 -3.92
CA ALA A 90 3.24 1.01 -3.59
C ALA A 90 2.60 1.72 -4.79
N PRO A 91 3.36 2.33 -5.71
CA PRO A 91 2.78 3.02 -6.87
C PRO A 91 1.90 2.13 -7.74
N ARG A 92 2.19 0.84 -7.80
CA ARG A 92 1.47 -0.14 -8.63
C ARG A 92 0.89 -1.29 -7.82
N CYS A 93 0.56 -1.03 -6.55
CA CYS A 93 0.01 -2.03 -5.65
C CYS A 93 -1.37 -2.49 -6.11
N THR A 94 -1.57 -3.81 -6.14
CA THR A 94 -2.84 -4.46 -6.49
C THR A 94 -3.52 -5.14 -5.31
N VAL A 95 -2.93 -5.05 -4.11
CA VAL A 95 -3.46 -5.68 -2.89
C VAL A 95 -4.53 -4.79 -2.27
N ALA A 96 -5.79 -5.17 -2.44
CA ALA A 96 -6.95 -4.36 -2.02
C ALA A 96 -6.92 -3.95 -0.54
N CYS A 97 -6.63 -4.89 0.37
CA CYS A 97 -6.59 -4.61 1.81
C CYS A 97 -5.55 -3.56 2.17
N VAL A 98 -4.35 -3.67 1.58
CA VAL A 98 -3.26 -2.69 1.77
C VAL A 98 -3.64 -1.35 1.18
N HIS A 99 -4.26 -1.36 -0.02
CA HIS A 99 -4.72 -0.14 -0.68
C HIS A 99 -5.72 0.61 0.19
N TYR A 100 -6.78 -0.05 0.66
CA TYR A 100 -7.81 0.62 1.47
C TYR A 100 -7.23 1.24 2.74
N THR A 101 -6.42 0.49 3.47
CA THR A 101 -5.80 0.98 4.69
C THR A 101 -4.87 2.17 4.42
N SER A 102 -4.06 2.08 3.38
CA SER A 102 -3.11 3.11 3.00
C SER A 102 -3.81 4.37 2.46
N TYR A 103 -4.87 4.18 1.68
CA TYR A 103 -5.68 5.28 1.15
C TYR A 103 -6.44 6.03 2.24
N MET A 104 -6.99 5.32 3.23
CA MET A 104 -7.66 5.95 4.37
C MET A 104 -6.69 6.83 5.18
N ASP A 105 -5.48 6.36 5.38
CA ASP A 105 -4.44 7.13 6.07
C ASP A 105 -4.04 8.37 5.26
N PHE A 106 -3.91 8.23 3.95
CA PHE A 106 -3.65 9.32 3.01
C PHE A 106 -4.79 10.34 2.95
N TRP A 107 -6.03 9.88 2.97
CA TRP A 107 -7.21 10.75 2.97
C TRP A 107 -7.31 11.57 4.26
N ARG A 108 -6.97 10.97 5.42
CA ARG A 108 -6.99 11.65 6.72
C ARG A 108 -5.87 12.70 6.87
N ALA A 109 -4.74 12.45 6.30
CA ALA A 109 -3.58 13.32 6.34
C ALA A 109 -2.83 13.22 5.00
N PRO A 110 -3.31 13.91 3.96
CA PRO A 110 -2.67 13.87 2.65
C PRO A 110 -1.28 14.52 2.75
N GLN A 111 -0.30 13.70 3.04
CA GLN A 111 1.09 14.09 2.92
C GLN A 111 1.49 13.89 1.48
N THR A 112 1.95 14.92 0.83
CA THR A 112 2.66 14.82 -0.44
C THR A 112 3.80 13.85 -0.24
N ILE A 113 3.70 12.68 -0.89
CA ILE A 113 4.85 11.80 -1.01
C ILE A 113 5.84 12.60 -1.84
N PRO A 114 7.05 12.90 -1.34
CA PRO A 114 8.09 13.43 -2.20
C PRO A 114 8.18 12.51 -3.41
N ALA A 115 8.26 13.08 -4.61
CA ALA A 115 8.55 12.30 -5.80
C ALA A 115 9.74 11.37 -5.49
N PRO A 116 9.82 10.19 -6.09
CA PRO A 116 10.96 9.31 -5.92
C PRO A 116 12.17 9.90 -6.67
N ASP A 117 12.63 11.02 -6.19
CA ASP A 117 13.94 11.53 -6.53
C ASP A 117 14.91 10.60 -5.83
N GLY A 118 15.75 9.91 -6.56
CA GLY A 118 16.70 8.92 -6.06
C GLY A 118 17.69 9.39 -4.98
N ALA A 119 17.26 10.29 -4.12
CA ALA A 119 17.98 10.70 -2.92
C ALA A 119 17.88 9.61 -1.87
N PRO A 120 18.99 9.15 -1.32
CA PRO A 120 18.99 8.19 -0.23
C PRO A 120 18.17 8.77 0.93
N HIS A 121 17.14 8.04 1.33
CA HIS A 121 16.33 8.38 2.49
C HIS A 121 17.26 8.52 3.70
N ASP A 122 17.37 9.70 4.24
CA ASP A 122 18.02 9.91 5.52
C ASP A 122 17.21 9.18 6.59
N LYS A 123 17.72 8.04 7.02
CA LYS A 123 17.11 7.15 8.01
C LYS A 123 16.91 7.83 9.38
N ASN A 124 17.47 9.01 9.57
CA ASN A 124 17.50 9.73 10.85
C ASN A 124 16.53 10.92 10.93
N LYS A 125 15.81 11.24 9.87
CA LYS A 125 14.81 12.30 9.92
C LYS A 125 13.49 11.76 10.46
N LEU A 126 13.42 11.61 11.78
CA LEU A 126 12.17 11.46 12.53
C LEU A 126 11.33 12.72 12.28
N VAL A 127 10.28 12.59 11.49
CA VAL A 127 9.24 13.61 11.46
C VAL A 127 8.57 13.55 12.83
N GLN A 128 8.82 14.54 13.67
CA GLN A 128 8.11 14.71 14.91
C GLN A 128 6.63 14.87 14.60
N LEU A 129 5.85 13.85 14.94
CA LEU A 129 4.40 13.97 15.00
C LEU A 129 4.08 14.91 16.15
N GLN A 130 3.76 16.15 15.83
CA GLN A 130 3.09 17.04 16.79
C GLN A 130 1.68 16.45 17.01
N LEU A 131 1.52 15.80 18.14
CA LEU A 131 0.21 15.48 18.68
C LEU A 131 -0.48 16.80 19.04
N ARG A 132 -1.53 17.14 18.28
CA ARG A 132 -2.55 18.10 18.69
C ARG A 132 -3.69 17.35 19.36
#